data_c0f47f471220c974000f60a0c5ae9803
#
_entry.id   c0f47f471220c974000f60a0c5ae9803
#
_cell.length_a   1.000
_cell.length_b   1.000
_cell.length_c   1.000
_cell.angle_alpha   90.00
_cell.angle_beta   90.00
_cell.angle_gamma   90.00
#
_symmetry.space_group_name_H-M   'P 1'
#
loop_
_entity.id
_entity.type
_entity.pdbx_description
1 polymer ?
#
loop_
_entity_poly.entity_id
_entity_poly.type
_entity_poly.pdbx_seq_one_letter_code
_entity_poly.pdbx_strand_id
1 'polypeptide(L)'
;VSSFLELGQKYGTDKVSQHGYHFFYPRFLEPLRDQEFTMLEIGYHEGASARMWEEYFPQARIFAMDIDKSGVFSRHEVIKGDQGNTEDLQRVAARVGRAKLIIDDGSHHPIHQFETFNYLFSNLLEPGGVYIIEDVECNYWHPGSSIYGYRIGFFSAVEASTKLIDLVNAEFSGRNNSVGVSTVSYGQNCIIITKQTDEERFHFNRGYHFQGFIDGPAAG
;
A
#
# COMPACT_ATOMS: atom_id res chain seq x y z
N VAL A 1 2.05 14.62 21.99
CA VAL A 1 2.36 13.62 20.97
C VAL A 1 2.64 14.37 19.69
N SER A 2 3.84 14.16 19.08
CA SER A 2 4.23 14.86 17.84
C SER A 2 3.36 14.43 16.67
N SER A 3 2.97 15.37 15.80
CA SER A 3 2.21 15.10 14.60
C SER A 3 3.06 14.39 13.55
N PHE A 4 2.43 13.83 12.52
CA PHE A 4 3.12 13.25 11.36
C PHE A 4 4.07 14.26 10.69
N LEU A 5 3.62 15.52 10.54
CA LEU A 5 4.41 16.59 9.96
C LEU A 5 5.66 16.91 10.81
N GLU A 6 5.49 17.07 12.12
CA GLU A 6 6.61 17.37 13.03
C GLU A 6 7.66 16.26 13.02
N LEU A 7 7.23 14.99 13.04
CA LEU A 7 8.14 13.85 12.96
C LEU A 7 8.83 13.76 11.60
N GLY A 8 8.10 13.96 10.51
CA GLY A 8 8.67 13.98 9.18
C GLY A 8 9.76 15.06 9.03
N GLN A 9 9.52 16.25 9.56
CA GLN A 9 10.50 17.33 9.60
C GLN A 9 11.72 16.98 10.48
N LYS A 10 11.47 16.41 11.66
CA LYS A 10 12.52 15.97 12.61
C LYS A 10 13.50 14.98 11.97
N TYR A 11 12.98 14.00 11.23
CA TYR A 11 13.79 12.95 10.62
C TYR A 11 14.24 13.25 9.19
N GLY A 12 13.75 14.35 8.60
CA GLY A 12 14.14 14.81 7.27
C GLY A 12 13.63 13.92 6.14
N THR A 13 12.45 13.29 6.32
CA THR A 13 11.86 12.49 5.25
C THR A 13 11.16 13.37 4.21
N ASP A 14 11.30 13.00 2.93
CA ASP A 14 10.65 13.63 1.78
C ASP A 14 9.11 13.49 1.79
N LYS A 15 8.59 12.51 2.51
CA LYS A 15 7.14 12.31 2.71
C LYS A 15 6.41 13.58 3.15
N VAL A 16 7.07 14.47 3.88
CA VAL A 16 6.49 15.75 4.32
C VAL A 16 7.10 16.96 3.62
N SER A 17 8.40 16.91 3.28
CA SER A 17 9.12 18.07 2.71
C SER A 17 8.90 18.24 1.20
N GLN A 18 8.62 17.14 0.48
CA GLN A 18 8.43 17.13 -0.98
C GLN A 18 7.02 16.69 -1.37
N HIS A 19 6.55 15.56 -0.85
CA HIS A 19 5.32 14.90 -1.33
C HIS A 19 4.05 15.35 -0.61
N GLY A 20 4.17 15.93 0.60
CA GLY A 20 3.02 16.46 1.33
C GLY A 20 2.07 15.37 1.86
N TYR A 21 2.56 14.15 2.09
CA TYR A 21 1.73 13.04 2.56
C TYR A 21 1.10 13.27 3.93
N HIS A 22 1.59 14.23 4.71
CA HIS A 22 0.97 14.65 5.95
C HIS A 22 -0.46 15.22 5.81
N PHE A 23 -0.90 15.55 4.59
CA PHE A 23 -2.29 15.92 4.30
C PHE A 23 -3.23 14.71 4.16
N PHE A 24 -2.69 13.52 3.88
CA PHE A 24 -3.48 12.33 3.56
C PHE A 24 -3.32 11.22 4.60
N TYR A 25 -2.09 10.90 4.98
CA TYR A 25 -1.72 9.77 5.82
C TYR A 25 -2.39 9.74 7.19
N PRO A 26 -2.50 10.84 7.94
CA PRO A 26 -3.07 10.79 9.29
C PRO A 26 -4.46 10.19 9.35
N ARG A 27 -5.28 10.34 8.29
CA ARG A 27 -6.64 9.75 8.21
C ARG A 27 -6.64 8.23 8.34
N PHE A 28 -5.58 7.59 7.88
CA PHE A 28 -5.44 6.13 7.84
C PHE A 28 -4.50 5.62 8.92
N LEU A 29 -3.53 6.41 9.33
CA LEU A 29 -2.43 5.99 10.20
C LEU A 29 -2.65 6.34 11.67
N GLU A 30 -3.31 7.47 11.99
CA GLU A 30 -3.61 7.83 13.39
C GLU A 30 -4.38 6.73 14.15
N PRO A 31 -5.35 6.03 13.54
CA PRO A 31 -6.01 4.93 14.24
C PRO A 31 -5.10 3.77 14.65
N LEU A 32 -3.93 3.62 14.01
CA LEU A 32 -2.95 2.59 14.31
C LEU A 32 -1.91 3.01 15.35
N ARG A 33 -1.84 4.29 15.69
CA ARG A 33 -0.70 4.90 16.38
C ARG A 33 -0.30 4.23 17.67
N ASP A 34 -1.28 3.86 18.49
CA ASP A 34 -1.05 3.26 19.81
C ASP A 34 -1.30 1.74 19.81
N GLN A 35 -1.46 1.14 18.64
CA GLN A 35 -1.69 -0.30 18.51
C GLN A 35 -0.38 -1.08 18.39
N GLU A 36 -0.41 -2.31 18.85
CA GLU A 36 0.62 -3.31 18.53
C GLU A 36 0.31 -3.94 17.17
N PHE A 37 1.19 -3.76 16.19
CA PHE A 37 1.04 -4.34 14.87
C PHE A 37 2.39 -4.48 14.17
N THR A 38 2.40 -5.15 13.03
CA THR A 38 3.57 -5.22 12.15
C THR A 38 3.36 -4.35 10.92
N MET A 39 4.39 -3.57 10.53
CA MET A 39 4.44 -2.87 9.27
C MET A 39 5.62 -3.31 8.41
N LEU A 40 5.46 -3.16 7.10
CA LEU A 40 6.50 -3.30 6.10
C LEU A 40 6.57 -2.04 5.25
N GLU A 41 7.74 -1.42 5.14
CA GLU A 41 8.03 -0.39 4.14
C GLU A 41 8.94 -0.99 3.07
N ILE A 42 8.60 -0.83 1.79
CA ILE A 42 9.45 -1.19 0.67
C ILE A 42 10.19 0.08 0.26
N GLY A 43 11.51 0.00 0.17
CA GLY A 43 12.40 1.17 0.10
C GLY A 43 12.86 1.61 1.48
N TYR A 44 14.17 1.52 1.73
CA TYR A 44 14.77 1.97 2.99
C TYR A 44 15.64 3.21 2.80
N HIS A 45 16.34 3.29 1.68
CA HIS A 45 17.27 4.38 1.35
C HIS A 45 18.21 4.68 2.53
N GLU A 46 18.17 5.89 3.12
CA GLU A 46 18.98 6.26 4.30
C GLU A 46 18.23 6.07 5.64
N GLY A 47 17.03 5.49 5.60
CA GLY A 47 16.22 5.14 6.76
C GLY A 47 15.61 6.32 7.51
N ALA A 48 15.40 7.44 6.83
CA ALA A 48 14.76 8.62 7.43
C ALA A 48 13.31 8.29 7.84
N SER A 49 12.55 7.69 6.92
CA SER A 49 11.18 7.22 7.17
C SER A 49 11.13 6.14 8.25
N ALA A 50 12.01 5.15 8.20
CA ALA A 50 12.04 4.07 9.19
C ALA A 50 12.24 4.59 10.62
N ARG A 51 13.15 5.56 10.83
CA ARG A 51 13.32 6.22 12.13
C ARG A 51 12.10 7.04 12.54
N MET A 52 11.42 7.68 11.58
CA MET A 52 10.17 8.38 11.84
C MET A 52 9.08 7.40 12.28
N TRP A 53 8.96 6.24 11.61
CA TRP A 53 7.97 5.22 11.97
C TRP A 53 8.20 4.65 13.37
N GLU A 54 9.45 4.49 13.83
CA GLU A 54 9.75 4.06 15.20
C GLU A 54 9.15 5.00 16.27
N GLU A 55 9.12 6.29 16.01
CA GLU A 55 8.55 7.27 16.94
C GLU A 55 7.04 7.46 16.71
N TYR A 56 6.59 7.39 15.45
CA TYR A 56 5.19 7.55 15.11
C TYR A 56 4.35 6.34 15.58
N PHE A 57 4.91 5.13 15.48
CA PHE A 57 4.30 3.88 15.93
C PHE A 57 5.14 3.21 17.04
N PRO A 58 5.06 3.69 18.27
CA PRO A 58 5.97 3.23 19.33
C PRO A 58 5.82 1.76 19.71
N GLN A 59 4.69 1.12 19.38
CA GLN A 59 4.41 -0.28 19.66
C GLN A 59 4.49 -1.19 18.42
N ALA A 60 4.72 -0.63 17.24
CA ALA A 60 4.80 -1.43 16.02
C ALA A 60 6.13 -2.18 15.90
N ARG A 61 6.05 -3.38 15.32
CA ARG A 61 7.20 -4.11 14.79
C ARG A 61 7.43 -3.64 13.36
N ILE A 62 8.59 -3.06 13.09
CA ILE A 62 8.88 -2.38 11.84
C ILE A 62 9.88 -3.20 11.02
N PHE A 63 9.49 -3.49 9.79
CA PHE A 63 10.35 -4.05 8.76
C PHE A 63 10.48 -3.09 7.59
N ALA A 64 11.63 -3.11 6.95
CA ALA A 64 11.83 -2.51 5.64
C ALA A 64 12.41 -3.54 4.67
N MET A 65 12.19 -3.34 3.38
CA MET A 65 12.82 -4.08 2.30
C MET A 65 13.66 -3.12 1.47
N ASP A 66 14.89 -3.50 1.14
CA ASP A 66 15.77 -2.68 0.32
C ASP A 66 16.60 -3.55 -0.62
N ILE A 67 16.88 -3.04 -1.82
CA ILE A 67 17.61 -3.79 -2.84
C ILE A 67 19.06 -4.05 -2.44
N ASP A 68 19.67 -3.16 -1.66
CA ASP A 68 21.08 -3.21 -1.32
C ASP A 68 21.36 -3.42 0.17
N LYS A 69 20.45 -2.96 1.03
CA LYS A 69 20.69 -2.89 2.48
C LYS A 69 20.02 -4.04 3.23
N SER A 70 20.63 -4.43 4.33
CA SER A 70 20.05 -5.39 5.29
C SER A 70 20.67 -5.22 6.66
N GLY A 71 19.94 -5.58 7.69
CA GLY A 71 20.40 -5.54 9.08
C GLY A 71 19.30 -5.18 10.07
N VAL A 72 19.67 -5.12 11.34
CA VAL A 72 18.80 -4.64 12.40
C VAL A 72 19.34 -3.29 12.88
N PHE A 73 18.50 -2.26 12.79
CA PHE A 73 18.84 -0.89 13.14
C PHE A 73 17.85 -0.38 14.17
N SER A 74 18.32 -0.02 15.39
CA SER A 74 17.42 0.42 16.47
C SER A 74 16.27 -0.57 16.69
N ARG A 75 15.03 -0.24 16.30
CA ARG A 75 13.85 -1.08 16.48
C ARG A 75 13.26 -1.61 15.16
N HIS A 76 13.94 -1.41 14.03
CA HIS A 76 13.50 -1.92 12.72
C HIS A 76 14.51 -2.90 12.12
N GLU A 77 13.99 -3.81 11.31
CA GLU A 77 14.78 -4.78 10.55
C GLU A 77 14.68 -4.47 9.07
N VAL A 78 15.80 -4.36 8.38
CA VAL A 78 15.90 -4.21 6.93
C VAL A 78 16.24 -5.55 6.32
N ILE A 79 15.42 -6.01 5.38
CA ILE A 79 15.58 -7.28 4.67
C ILE A 79 16.00 -6.97 3.23
N LYS A 80 17.14 -7.51 2.81
CA LYS A 80 17.59 -7.34 1.43
C LYS A 80 16.65 -8.07 0.47
N GLY A 81 16.22 -7.38 -0.60
CA GLY A 81 15.39 -7.95 -1.65
C GLY A 81 15.09 -6.96 -2.78
N ASP A 82 14.89 -7.49 -3.97
CA ASP A 82 14.45 -6.75 -5.14
C ASP A 82 12.93 -6.81 -5.27
N GLN A 83 12.28 -5.65 -5.26
CA GLN A 83 10.83 -5.52 -5.45
C GLN A 83 10.34 -6.11 -6.79
N GLY A 84 11.16 -6.05 -7.82
CA GLY A 84 10.87 -6.66 -9.13
C GLY A 84 11.03 -8.18 -9.16
N ASN A 85 11.43 -8.83 -8.05
CA ASN A 85 11.64 -10.27 -7.96
C ASN A 85 10.62 -10.93 -7.03
N THR A 86 9.77 -11.79 -7.60
CA THR A 86 8.71 -12.47 -6.85
C THR A 86 9.25 -13.39 -5.74
N GLU A 87 10.40 -14.04 -5.92
CA GLU A 87 11.00 -14.90 -4.90
C GLU A 87 11.47 -14.08 -3.69
N ASP A 88 12.00 -12.88 -3.94
CA ASP A 88 12.36 -11.95 -2.89
C ASP A 88 11.13 -11.45 -2.12
N LEU A 89 10.05 -11.10 -2.81
CA LEU A 89 8.77 -10.74 -2.17
C LEU A 89 8.24 -11.89 -1.30
N GLN A 90 8.32 -13.14 -1.77
CA GLN A 90 7.92 -14.32 -1.00
C GLN A 90 8.76 -14.49 0.26
N ARG A 91 10.08 -14.34 0.13
CA ARG A 91 11.02 -14.46 1.26
C ARG A 91 10.81 -13.36 2.30
N VAL A 92 10.59 -12.12 1.85
CA VAL A 92 10.28 -10.97 2.72
C VAL A 92 8.94 -11.21 3.43
N ALA A 93 7.90 -11.60 2.70
CA ALA A 93 6.59 -11.88 3.28
C ALA A 93 6.66 -13.01 4.34
N ALA A 94 7.41 -14.08 4.06
CA ALA A 94 7.62 -15.17 5.03
C ALA A 94 8.36 -14.70 6.30
N ARG A 95 9.32 -13.77 6.18
CA ARG A 95 10.05 -13.19 7.32
C ARG A 95 9.18 -12.26 8.16
N VAL A 96 8.34 -11.45 7.52
CA VAL A 96 7.44 -10.50 8.17
C VAL A 96 6.25 -11.22 8.83
N GLY A 97 5.72 -12.22 8.17
CA GLY A 97 4.60 -13.06 8.63
C GLY A 97 3.23 -12.47 8.30
N ARG A 98 2.81 -11.41 8.97
CA ARG A 98 1.56 -10.66 8.73
C ARG A 98 1.82 -9.18 8.98
N ALA A 99 1.18 -8.31 8.21
CA ALA A 99 1.32 -6.88 8.34
C ALA A 99 -0.04 -6.17 8.35
N LYS A 100 -0.18 -5.18 9.22
CA LYS A 100 -1.35 -4.28 9.27
C LYS A 100 -1.19 -3.08 8.35
N LEU A 101 0.05 -2.67 8.13
CA LEU A 101 0.42 -1.55 7.27
C LEU A 101 1.52 -1.98 6.31
N ILE A 102 1.33 -1.73 5.02
CA ILE A 102 2.37 -1.87 4.00
C ILE A 102 2.48 -0.54 3.26
N ILE A 103 3.70 -0.03 3.12
CA ILE A 103 4.01 1.17 2.35
C ILE A 103 4.99 0.78 1.24
N ASP A 104 4.59 1.00 0.01
CA ASP A 104 5.41 0.78 -1.18
C ASP A 104 6.02 2.10 -1.64
N ASP A 105 7.24 2.33 -1.21
CA ASP A 105 8.11 3.48 -1.51
C ASP A 105 9.44 2.99 -2.11
N GLY A 106 9.35 2.00 -3.01
CA GLY A 106 10.51 1.27 -3.51
C GLY A 106 11.04 1.76 -4.84
N SER A 107 10.89 0.96 -5.89
CA SER A 107 11.44 1.25 -7.22
C SER A 107 10.64 2.28 -8.01
N HIS A 108 9.42 2.60 -7.61
CA HIS A 108 8.44 3.45 -8.29
C HIS A 108 8.11 3.00 -9.73
N HIS A 109 8.65 1.87 -10.17
CA HIS A 109 8.36 1.32 -11.48
C HIS A 109 6.93 0.78 -11.53
N PRO A 110 6.07 1.20 -12.50
CA PRO A 110 4.64 0.87 -12.50
C PRO A 110 4.31 -0.62 -12.40
N ILE A 111 5.08 -1.49 -13.10
CA ILE A 111 4.87 -2.93 -13.04
C ILE A 111 5.23 -3.46 -11.65
N HIS A 112 6.33 -3.01 -11.05
CA HIS A 112 6.73 -3.45 -9.71
C HIS A 112 5.71 -3.03 -8.66
N GLN A 113 5.21 -1.78 -8.68
CA GLN A 113 4.14 -1.31 -7.80
C GLN A 113 2.89 -2.20 -7.90
N PHE A 114 2.50 -2.55 -9.12
CA PHE A 114 1.32 -3.39 -9.35
C PHE A 114 1.52 -4.85 -8.90
N GLU A 115 2.63 -5.47 -9.25
CA GLU A 115 2.93 -6.86 -8.89
C GLU A 115 3.14 -7.02 -7.40
N THR A 116 3.84 -6.08 -6.76
CA THR A 116 4.04 -6.04 -5.32
C THR A 116 2.72 -5.88 -4.58
N PHE A 117 1.87 -4.94 -5.03
CA PHE A 117 0.53 -4.78 -4.48
C PHE A 117 -0.26 -6.09 -4.57
N ASN A 118 -0.37 -6.69 -5.74
CA ASN A 118 -1.13 -7.93 -5.92
C ASN A 118 -0.65 -9.05 -5.00
N TYR A 119 0.67 -9.20 -4.88
CA TYR A 119 1.24 -10.26 -4.05
C TYR A 119 1.07 -9.97 -2.56
N LEU A 120 1.51 -8.81 -2.08
CA LEU A 120 1.55 -8.52 -0.64
C LEU A 120 0.17 -8.20 -0.07
N PHE A 121 -0.72 -7.57 -0.84
CA PHE A 121 -2.10 -7.33 -0.41
C PHE A 121 -2.84 -8.63 -0.16
N SER A 122 -2.62 -9.64 -1.01
CA SER A 122 -3.28 -10.93 -0.88
C SER A 122 -2.67 -11.80 0.21
N ASN A 123 -1.34 -11.86 0.30
CA ASN A 123 -0.62 -12.85 1.06
C ASN A 123 -0.06 -12.35 2.41
N LEU A 124 0.18 -11.03 2.56
CA LEU A 124 0.80 -10.46 3.74
C LEU A 124 -0.12 -9.54 4.52
N LEU A 125 -0.90 -8.70 3.84
CA LEU A 125 -1.77 -7.71 4.49
C LEU A 125 -2.94 -8.41 5.19
N GLU A 126 -3.10 -8.14 6.48
CA GLU A 126 -4.19 -8.71 7.27
C GLU A 126 -5.52 -7.97 7.09
N PRO A 127 -6.66 -8.58 7.46
CA PRO A 127 -7.96 -7.91 7.42
C PRO A 127 -7.96 -6.57 8.16
N GLY A 128 -8.61 -5.57 7.55
CA GLY A 128 -8.62 -4.18 8.04
C GLY A 128 -7.26 -3.49 7.94
N GLY A 129 -6.31 -4.05 7.20
CA GLY A 129 -5.00 -3.46 6.94
C GLY A 129 -5.03 -2.35 5.89
N VAL A 130 -3.94 -1.59 5.83
CA VAL A 130 -3.74 -0.47 4.90
C VAL A 130 -2.53 -0.74 4.02
N TYR A 131 -2.70 -0.59 2.71
CA TYR A 131 -1.64 -0.61 1.70
C TYR A 131 -1.52 0.76 1.06
N ILE A 132 -0.33 1.31 1.02
CA ILE A 132 -0.05 2.62 0.41
C ILE A 132 0.97 2.41 -0.70
N ILE A 133 0.69 2.98 -1.88
CA ILE A 133 1.64 3.07 -2.99
C ILE A 133 2.04 4.53 -3.10
N GLU A 134 3.32 4.81 -2.87
CA GLU A 134 3.91 6.15 -2.99
C GLU A 134 4.48 6.37 -4.39
N ASP A 135 4.72 7.63 -4.73
CA ASP A 135 5.47 8.08 -5.88
C ASP A 135 4.98 7.48 -7.21
N VAL A 136 3.66 7.66 -7.42
CA VAL A 136 2.99 7.15 -8.61
C VAL A 136 3.22 8.01 -9.87
N GLU A 137 3.99 9.08 -9.80
CA GLU A 137 4.27 9.98 -10.93
C GLU A 137 4.94 9.28 -12.11
N CYS A 138 5.72 8.21 -11.86
CA CYS A 138 6.34 7.43 -12.93
C CYS A 138 5.32 6.79 -13.88
N ASN A 139 4.07 6.62 -13.42
CA ASN A 139 2.97 6.11 -14.24
C ASN A 139 2.54 7.10 -15.34
N TYR A 140 2.95 8.37 -15.25
CA TYR A 140 2.65 9.44 -16.21
C TYR A 140 3.84 9.78 -17.10
N TRP A 141 4.99 9.12 -16.92
CA TRP A 141 6.17 9.36 -17.73
C TRP A 141 6.04 8.74 -19.11
N HIS A 142 6.76 9.30 -20.09
CA HIS A 142 6.77 8.75 -21.43
C HIS A 142 7.35 7.32 -21.45
N PRO A 143 6.75 6.39 -22.19
CA PRO A 143 7.34 5.08 -22.45
C PRO A 143 8.77 5.21 -22.98
N GLY A 144 9.69 4.42 -22.42
CA GLY A 144 11.11 4.50 -22.70
C GLY A 144 11.93 5.37 -21.75
N SER A 145 11.29 6.20 -20.88
CA SER A 145 11.94 6.79 -19.72
C SER A 145 12.47 5.69 -18.81
N SER A 146 13.40 6.02 -17.92
CA SER A 146 13.93 5.04 -16.97
C SER A 146 13.96 5.62 -15.56
N ILE A 147 13.75 4.74 -14.57
CA ILE A 147 13.91 5.02 -13.14
C ILE A 147 14.73 3.90 -12.51
N TYR A 148 15.76 4.23 -11.76
CA TYR A 148 16.68 3.27 -11.11
C TYR A 148 17.17 2.14 -12.01
N GLY A 149 17.37 2.41 -13.33
CA GLY A 149 17.79 1.42 -14.32
C GLY A 149 16.66 0.62 -14.99
N TYR A 150 15.44 0.72 -14.52
CA TYR A 150 14.27 0.09 -15.14
C TYR A 150 13.64 0.99 -16.21
N ARG A 151 13.29 0.43 -17.37
CA ARG A 151 12.61 1.16 -18.44
C ARG A 151 11.11 1.16 -18.23
N ILE A 152 10.51 2.34 -18.20
CA ILE A 152 9.05 2.52 -18.13
C ILE A 152 8.43 2.12 -19.47
N GLY A 153 7.44 1.23 -19.42
CA GLY A 153 6.65 0.77 -20.57
C GLY A 153 5.34 1.54 -20.72
N PHE A 154 4.33 0.89 -21.29
CA PHE A 154 2.98 1.44 -21.47
C PHE A 154 2.03 1.08 -20.33
N PHE A 155 2.45 0.21 -19.42
CA PHE A 155 1.62 -0.21 -18.28
C PHE A 155 1.56 0.91 -17.23
N SER A 156 0.37 1.13 -16.67
CA SER A 156 0.15 2.06 -15.57
C SER A 156 -0.53 1.35 -14.39
N ALA A 157 0.14 1.37 -13.24
CA ALA A 157 -0.43 0.89 -11.98
C ALA A 157 -1.59 1.79 -11.53
N VAL A 158 -1.55 3.09 -11.86
CA VAL A 158 -2.65 4.04 -11.59
C VAL A 158 -3.89 3.63 -12.37
N GLU A 159 -3.79 3.38 -13.69
CA GLU A 159 -4.92 2.92 -14.48
C GLU A 159 -5.45 1.56 -14.00
N ALA A 160 -4.55 0.63 -13.67
CA ALA A 160 -4.94 -0.67 -13.12
C ALA A 160 -5.68 -0.52 -11.79
N SER A 161 -5.25 0.40 -10.91
CA SER A 161 -5.89 0.65 -9.62
C SER A 161 -7.31 1.21 -9.74
N THR A 162 -7.63 1.94 -10.82
CA THR A 162 -9.01 2.44 -11.02
C THR A 162 -10.03 1.31 -11.19
N LYS A 163 -9.58 0.13 -11.65
CA LYS A 163 -10.44 -1.06 -11.78
C LYS A 163 -10.76 -1.74 -10.45
N LEU A 164 -10.06 -1.36 -9.37
CA LEU A 164 -10.39 -1.82 -8.03
C LEU A 164 -11.78 -1.34 -7.57
N ILE A 165 -12.32 -0.29 -8.19
CA ILE A 165 -13.70 0.17 -7.94
C ILE A 165 -14.72 -0.94 -8.19
N ASP A 166 -14.47 -1.80 -9.18
CA ASP A 166 -15.34 -2.94 -9.48
C ASP A 166 -15.28 -4.00 -8.38
N LEU A 167 -14.14 -4.13 -7.69
CA LEU A 167 -14.01 -5.03 -6.54
C LEU A 167 -14.67 -4.44 -5.30
N VAL A 168 -14.52 -3.14 -5.05
CA VAL A 168 -15.22 -2.44 -3.96
C VAL A 168 -16.73 -2.60 -4.10
N ASN A 169 -17.23 -2.55 -5.35
CA ASN A 169 -18.64 -2.70 -5.69
C ASN A 169 -18.98 -4.09 -6.25
N ALA A 170 -18.35 -5.14 -5.72
CA ALA A 170 -18.42 -6.50 -6.26
C ALA A 170 -19.85 -7.02 -6.43
N GLU A 171 -20.75 -6.68 -5.49
CA GLU A 171 -22.15 -7.07 -5.52
C GLU A 171 -22.88 -6.54 -6.78
N PHE A 172 -22.52 -5.33 -7.23
CA PHE A 172 -23.16 -4.66 -8.36
C PHE A 172 -22.42 -4.87 -9.68
N SER A 173 -21.09 -4.97 -9.62
CA SER A 173 -20.23 -5.15 -10.80
C SER A 173 -20.21 -6.58 -11.32
N GLY A 174 -20.66 -7.56 -10.52
CA GLY A 174 -20.54 -8.98 -10.80
C GLY A 174 -19.10 -9.50 -10.72
N ARG A 175 -18.18 -8.72 -10.17
CA ARG A 175 -16.78 -9.13 -9.93
C ARG A 175 -16.65 -9.88 -8.62
N ASN A 176 -15.65 -10.73 -8.54
CA ASN A 176 -15.31 -11.43 -7.31
C ASN A 176 -14.27 -10.64 -6.52
N ASN A 177 -14.63 -10.16 -5.32
CA ASN A 177 -13.71 -9.48 -4.40
C ASN A 177 -13.09 -10.46 -3.38
N SER A 178 -12.57 -11.60 -3.85
CA SER A 178 -11.92 -12.58 -2.98
C SER A 178 -10.68 -12.03 -2.27
N VAL A 179 -10.00 -11.04 -2.86
CA VAL A 179 -8.84 -10.36 -2.26
C VAL A 179 -9.24 -9.41 -1.14
N GLY A 180 -10.49 -8.97 -1.11
CA GLY A 180 -11.06 -8.17 -0.02
C GLY A 180 -10.67 -6.70 -0.05
N VAL A 181 -10.73 -6.02 -1.21
CA VAL A 181 -10.60 -4.56 -1.26
C VAL A 181 -11.81 -3.90 -0.61
N SER A 182 -11.57 -3.04 0.41
CA SER A 182 -12.63 -2.28 1.09
C SER A 182 -12.80 -0.90 0.48
N THR A 183 -11.73 -0.09 0.48
CA THR A 183 -11.75 1.26 -0.11
C THR A 183 -10.49 1.53 -0.91
N VAL A 184 -10.59 2.47 -1.87
CA VAL A 184 -9.45 3.03 -2.60
C VAL A 184 -9.54 4.54 -2.51
N SER A 185 -8.45 5.17 -2.08
CA SER A 185 -8.32 6.62 -1.96
C SER A 185 -7.12 7.10 -2.76
N TYR A 186 -7.28 8.16 -3.52
CA TYR A 186 -6.22 8.78 -4.30
C TYR A 186 -5.83 10.11 -3.65
N GLY A 187 -4.56 10.23 -3.30
CA GLY A 187 -3.93 11.49 -2.89
C GLY A 187 -2.99 12.01 -3.96
N GLN A 188 -2.41 13.18 -3.73
CA GLN A 188 -1.33 13.68 -4.56
C GLN A 188 -0.16 12.68 -4.47
N ASN A 189 0.23 12.12 -5.62
CA ASN A 189 1.34 11.17 -5.76
C ASN A 189 1.24 9.88 -4.95
N CYS A 190 0.05 9.49 -4.45
CA CYS A 190 -0.14 8.24 -3.72
C CYS A 190 -1.51 7.61 -3.93
N ILE A 191 -1.57 6.27 -3.76
CA ILE A 191 -2.80 5.49 -3.74
C ILE A 191 -2.86 4.75 -2.39
N ILE A 192 -3.97 4.87 -1.68
CA ILE A 192 -4.20 4.23 -0.40
C ILE A 192 -5.36 3.24 -0.53
N ILE A 193 -5.10 1.98 -0.22
CA ILE A 193 -6.06 0.88 -0.38
C ILE A 193 -6.24 0.20 0.97
N THR A 194 -7.49 0.07 1.42
CA THR A 194 -7.78 -0.66 2.65
C THR A 194 -8.31 -2.05 2.34
N LYS A 195 -7.96 -3.02 3.18
CA LYS A 195 -8.46 -4.39 3.09
C LYS A 195 -9.69 -4.54 3.98
N GLN A 196 -10.70 -5.25 3.47
CA GLN A 196 -11.91 -5.55 4.24
C GLN A 196 -11.57 -6.20 5.58
N THR A 197 -12.24 -5.75 6.64
CA THR A 197 -12.28 -6.47 7.91
C THR A 197 -13.06 -7.78 7.76
N ASP A 198 -12.95 -8.67 8.74
CA ASP A 198 -13.75 -9.91 8.75
C ASP A 198 -15.25 -9.59 8.88
N GLU A 199 -15.60 -8.50 9.57
CA GLU A 199 -16.99 -8.03 9.70
C GLU A 199 -17.53 -7.53 8.35
N GLU A 200 -16.77 -6.70 7.61
CA GLU A 200 -17.15 -6.24 6.27
C GLU A 200 -17.32 -7.42 5.31
N ARG A 201 -16.39 -8.38 5.30
CA ARG A 201 -16.51 -9.61 4.49
C ARG A 201 -17.75 -10.41 4.81
N PHE A 202 -18.06 -10.56 6.10
CA PHE A 202 -19.25 -11.26 6.52
C PHE A 202 -20.52 -10.52 6.11
N HIS A 203 -20.53 -9.18 6.21
CA HIS A 203 -21.66 -8.34 5.83
C HIS A 203 -21.93 -8.40 4.33
N PHE A 204 -20.92 -8.17 3.50
CA PHE A 204 -21.08 -8.11 2.03
C PHE A 204 -21.30 -9.48 1.38
N ASN A 205 -20.82 -10.58 1.98
CA ASN A 205 -21.08 -11.92 1.47
C ASN A 205 -22.48 -12.48 1.81
N ARG A 206 -23.34 -11.73 2.52
CA ARG A 206 -24.72 -12.14 2.83
C ARG A 206 -25.68 -12.10 1.63
N GLY A 207 -25.22 -11.64 0.47
CA GLY A 207 -26.02 -11.59 -0.73
C GLY A 207 -27.23 -10.68 -0.57
N TYR A 208 -27.02 -9.42 -0.28
CA TYR A 208 -28.03 -8.39 -0.47
C TYR A 208 -28.24 -8.24 -1.97
N HIS A 209 -29.08 -9.10 -2.53
CA HIS A 209 -29.55 -8.95 -3.90
C HIS A 209 -30.44 -7.70 -3.96
N PHE A 210 -29.86 -6.59 -4.32
CA PHE A 210 -30.61 -5.42 -4.73
C PHE A 210 -31.22 -5.72 -6.11
N GLN A 211 -32.32 -6.48 -6.13
CA GLN A 211 -33.07 -6.83 -7.37
C GLN A 211 -33.71 -5.60 -8.05
N GLY A 212 -33.59 -4.41 -7.50
CA GLY A 212 -34.32 -3.25 -7.93
C GLY A 212 -33.72 -2.43 -9.07
N PHE A 213 -32.50 -2.66 -9.52
CA PHE A 213 -31.84 -1.83 -10.54
C PHE A 213 -31.18 -2.61 -11.68
N ILE A 214 -31.21 -3.93 -11.67
CA ILE A 214 -30.64 -4.75 -12.75
C ILE A 214 -31.65 -4.90 -13.91
N ASP A 215 -32.90 -4.76 -13.65
CA ASP A 215 -33.92 -4.64 -14.69
C ASP A 215 -33.98 -3.19 -15.14
N GLY A 216 -33.09 -2.79 -16.05
CA GLY A 216 -33.26 -1.57 -16.84
C GLY A 216 -34.64 -1.56 -17.46
N PRO A 217 -35.26 -0.38 -17.74
CA PRO A 217 -36.57 -0.33 -18.36
C PRO A 217 -36.58 -1.21 -19.60
N ALA A 218 -37.49 -2.17 -19.64
CA ALA A 218 -37.66 -3.02 -20.80
C ALA A 218 -37.75 -2.10 -22.03
N ALA A 219 -36.82 -2.31 -22.98
CA ALA A 219 -36.86 -1.58 -24.23
C ALA A 219 -38.19 -1.79 -24.88
N GLY A 220 -39.04 -0.75 -24.82
CA GLY A 220 -40.29 -0.66 -25.53
C GLY A 220 -40.06 -0.25 -26.98
#